data_af4f1183b989e428210b4104d179d049
#
_entry.id   af4f1183b989e428210b4104d179d049
#
_cell.length_a   1.000
_cell.length_b   1.000
_cell.length_c   1.000
_cell.angle_alpha   90.00
_cell.angle_beta   90.00
_cell.angle_gamma   90.00
#
_symmetry.space_group_name_H-M   'P 1'
#
loop_
_entity.id
_entity.type
_entity.pdbx_description
1 polymer ?
#
loop_
_entity_poly.entity_id
_entity_poly.type
_entity_poly.pdbx_seq_one_letter_code
_entity_poly.pdbx_strand_id
1 'polypeptide(L)' 'NSWGWMWFQLAYMTGTAYVLALAIFQIGTALGW' A
#
# COMPACT_ATOMS: atom_id res chain seq x y z
N ASN A 1 -7.38 -10.33 -23.19
CA ASN A 1 -6.57 -11.19 -22.38
C ASN A 1 -6.40 -10.59 -21.00
N SER A 2 -5.96 -11.37 -20.04
CA SER A 2 -6.03 -11.00 -18.64
C SER A 2 -4.70 -10.51 -18.06
N TRP A 3 -3.71 -10.30 -18.89
CA TRP A 3 -2.41 -9.87 -18.38
C TRP A 3 -2.49 -8.47 -17.77
N GLY A 4 -3.25 -7.57 -18.38
CA GLY A 4 -3.41 -6.23 -17.85
C GLY A 4 -4.10 -6.22 -16.48
N TRP A 5 -5.07 -7.10 -16.30
CA TRP A 5 -5.75 -7.20 -15.03
C TRP A 5 -4.84 -7.68 -13.92
N MET A 6 -3.95 -8.62 -14.25
CA MET A 6 -3.02 -9.14 -13.25
C MET A 6 -2.08 -8.05 -12.77
N TRP A 7 -1.55 -7.26 -13.70
CA TRP A 7 -0.67 -6.16 -13.31
C TRP A 7 -1.41 -5.10 -12.51
N PHE A 8 -2.64 -4.80 -12.91
CA PHE A 8 -3.45 -3.83 -12.19
C PHE A 8 -3.71 -4.30 -10.76
N GLN A 9 -4.04 -5.57 -10.60
CA GLN A 9 -4.31 -6.12 -9.28
C GLN A 9 -3.05 -6.13 -8.42
N LEU A 10 -1.93 -6.49 -9.00
CA LEU A 10 -0.66 -6.46 -8.28
C LEU A 10 -0.33 -5.06 -7.80
N ALA A 11 -0.44 -4.09 -8.69
CA ALA A 11 -0.15 -2.71 -8.34
C ALA A 11 -1.10 -2.21 -7.26
N TYR A 12 -2.37 -2.56 -7.37
CA TYR A 12 -3.38 -2.13 -6.39
C TYR A 12 -3.06 -2.68 -5.02
N MET A 13 -2.81 -3.98 -4.93
CA MET A 13 -2.55 -4.61 -3.65
C MET A 13 -1.23 -4.14 -3.04
N THR A 14 -0.20 -4.06 -3.85
CA THR A 14 1.11 -3.61 -3.39
C THR A 14 1.05 -2.16 -2.96
N GLY A 15 0.42 -1.31 -3.76
CA GLY A 15 0.28 0.10 -3.42
C GLY A 15 -0.52 0.31 -2.15
N THR A 16 -1.60 -0.44 -2.00
CA THR A 16 -2.44 -0.34 -0.79
C THR A 16 -1.63 -0.70 0.45
N ALA A 17 -0.88 -1.78 0.39
CA ALA A 17 -0.06 -2.19 1.52
C ALA A 17 0.99 -1.14 1.85
N TYR A 18 1.60 -0.56 0.82
CA TYR A 18 2.60 0.48 1.01
C TYR A 18 2.00 1.70 1.68
N VAL A 19 0.84 2.14 1.20
CA VAL A 19 0.18 3.32 1.75
C VAL A 19 -0.23 3.07 3.20
N LEU A 20 -0.75 1.90 3.50
CA LEU A 20 -1.14 1.57 4.86
C LEU A 20 0.07 1.56 5.79
N ALA A 21 1.16 0.97 5.36
CA ALA A 21 2.38 0.94 6.16
C ALA A 21 2.90 2.34 6.39
N LEU A 22 2.86 3.18 5.38
CA LEU A 22 3.31 4.56 5.49
C LEU A 22 2.42 5.34 6.45
N ALA A 23 1.12 5.14 6.37
CA ALA A 23 0.19 5.81 7.27
C ALA A 23 0.43 5.42 8.72
N ILE A 24 0.61 4.14 8.96
CA ILE A 24 0.89 3.65 10.32
C ILE A 24 2.20 4.21 10.82
N PHE A 25 3.21 4.25 9.97
CA PHE A 25 4.51 4.79 10.33
C PHE A 25 4.39 6.25 10.74
N GLN A 26 3.68 7.04 9.94
CA GLN A 26 3.53 8.46 10.22
C GLN A 26 2.73 8.72 11.50
N ILE A 27 1.66 7.96 11.68
CA ILE A 27 0.85 8.11 12.89
C ILE A 27 1.67 7.71 14.11
N GLY A 28 2.38 6.61 14.04
CA GLY A 28 3.22 6.18 15.15
C GLY A 28 4.28 7.18 15.49
N THR A 29 4.93 7.77 14.47
CA THR A 29 5.95 8.78 14.70
C THR A 29 5.35 10.03 15.33
N ALA A 30 4.19 10.45 14.85
CA ALA A 30 3.54 11.65 15.38
C ALA A 30 3.11 11.46 16.83
N LEU A 31 2.67 10.26 17.19
CA LEU A 31 2.24 9.97 18.54
C LEU A 31 3.38 9.57 19.46
N GLY A 32 4.57 9.43 18.92
CA GLY A 32 5.73 9.09 19.75
C GLY A 32 5.91 7.61 19.98
N TRP A 33 5.32 6.78 19.12
CA TRP A 33 5.51 5.33 19.22
C TRP A 33 6.91 4.97 18.78
#